data_de94881ccc70fea6607887fd04ec5986
#
_entry.id   de94881ccc70fea6607887fd04ec5986
#
_cell.length_a   1.000
_cell.length_b   1.000
_cell.length_c   1.000
_cell.angle_alpha   90.00
_cell.angle_beta   90.00
_cell.angle_gamma   90.00
#
_symmetry.space_group_name_H-M   'P 1'
#
loop_
_entity.id
_entity.type
_entity.pdbx_description
1 polymer ?
#
loop_
_entity_poly.entity_id
_entity_poly.type
_entity_poly.pdbx_seq_one_letter_code
_entity_poly.pdbx_strand_id
1 'polypeptide(L)'
;MSETFCLTDHSEPMTARFLSVVLRRIRGMRSDTREEISAALDAYHASLSRVLDLKCDALTTPELLACLQRLEVERRRQGAAEHALINQLAGQACEEELGGTLRTAL
;
A
#
# COMPACT_ATOMS: atom_id res chain seq x y z
N MET A 1 0.28 -19.58 -5.11
CA MET A 1 0.11 -19.32 -4.94
C MET A 1 0.01 -18.69 -4.74
N SER A 2 -0.10 -18.57 -5.03
CA SER A 2 -0.40 -18.07 -4.85
C SER A 2 -0.76 -17.32 -5.25
N GLU A 3 -1.01 -17.32 -5.75
CA GLU A 3 -1.47 -16.90 -6.00
C GLU A 3 -2.12 -16.56 -6.04
N THR A 4 -2.40 -16.73 -6.05
CA THR A 4 -3.18 -16.62 -5.91
C THR A 4 -3.76 -16.09 -5.84
N PHE A 5 -4.04 -16.11 -5.79
CA PHE A 5 -4.78 -15.79 -5.65
C PHE A 5 -5.18 -15.15 -5.86
N CYS A 6 -5.25 -15.17 -6.11
CA CYS A 6 -5.80 -14.70 -6.24
C CYS A 6 -6.30 -14.20 -6.66
N LEU A 7 -6.38 -14.26 -7.16
CA LEU A 7 -7.17 -13.95 -7.56
C LEU A 7 -7.95 -13.90 -7.52
N THR A 8 -7.95 -13.93 -7.41
CA THR A 8 -8.89 -14.11 -7.41
C THR A 8 -9.96 -13.37 -7.25
N ASP A 9 -10.24 -12.57 -7.13
CA ASP A 9 -11.18 -11.87 -7.04
C ASP A 9 -11.95 -11.77 -8.15
N HIS A 10 -12.48 -12.66 -8.49
CA HIS A 10 -13.10 -12.75 -9.60
C HIS A 10 -14.37 -12.14 -9.66
N SER A 11 -14.90 -11.84 -8.61
CA SER A 11 -16.18 -11.24 -8.60
C SER A 11 -16.11 -9.84 -9.08
N GLU A 12 -14.94 -9.32 -9.22
CA GLU A 12 -14.84 -8.02 -9.67
C GLU A 12 -15.04 -7.98 -11.10
N PRO A 13 -15.85 -7.17 -11.66
CA PRO A 13 -15.98 -7.06 -13.09
C PRO A 13 -14.69 -6.50 -13.65
N MET A 14 -14.54 -6.67 -14.95
CA MET A 14 -13.38 -6.15 -15.60
C MET A 14 -13.52 -4.65 -15.68
N THR A 15 -13.13 -4.00 -14.67
CA THR A 15 -13.29 -2.56 -14.57
C THR A 15 -12.01 -1.89 -14.96
N ALA A 16 -12.06 -0.58 -15.04
CA ALA A 16 -10.87 0.22 -15.28
C ALA A 16 -9.80 -0.09 -14.26
N ARG A 17 -10.22 -0.39 -13.04
CA ARG A 17 -9.31 -0.75 -11.99
C ARG A 17 -8.53 -2.00 -12.33
N PHE A 18 -9.23 -3.03 -12.83
CA PHE A 18 -8.58 -4.25 -13.23
C PHE A 18 -7.62 -3.99 -14.38
N LEU A 19 -8.06 -3.23 -15.37
CA LEU A 19 -7.22 -2.90 -16.51
C LEU A 19 -5.98 -2.13 -16.06
N SER A 20 -6.16 -1.26 -15.11
CA SER A 20 -5.04 -0.50 -14.59
C SER A 20 -4.01 -1.41 -13.97
N VAL A 21 -4.45 -2.42 -13.24
CA VAL A 21 -3.54 -3.37 -12.62
C VAL A 21 -2.81 -4.18 -13.69
N VAL A 22 -3.53 -4.61 -14.71
CA VAL A 22 -2.94 -5.38 -15.79
C VAL A 22 -1.89 -4.56 -16.53
N LEU A 23 -2.24 -3.32 -16.85
CA LEU A 23 -1.31 -2.44 -17.55
C LEU A 23 -0.08 -2.16 -16.70
N ARG A 24 -0.27 -2.00 -15.42
CA ARG A 24 0.84 -1.77 -14.53
C ARG A 24 1.75 -2.99 -14.50
N ARG A 25 1.16 -4.17 -14.51
CA ARG A 25 1.96 -5.39 -14.50
C ARG A 25 2.74 -5.55 -15.79
N ILE A 26 2.13 -5.24 -16.91
CA ILE A 26 2.81 -5.31 -18.20
C ILE A 26 3.97 -4.32 -18.24
N ARG A 27 3.69 -3.08 -17.80
CA ARG A 27 4.69 -2.06 -17.74
C ARG A 27 5.74 -2.41 -16.71
N GLY A 28 5.31 -3.16 -15.71
CA GLY A 28 6.15 -3.50 -14.60
C GLY A 28 7.05 -4.68 -14.84
N MET A 29 7.19 -5.09 -16.06
CA MET A 29 8.23 -6.03 -16.35
C MET A 29 9.54 -5.44 -15.89
N ARG A 30 9.59 -4.14 -15.73
CA ARG A 30 10.71 -3.51 -15.08
C ARG A 30 10.26 -2.95 -13.75
N SER A 31 11.16 -2.91 -12.81
CA SER A 31 10.87 -2.36 -11.50
C SER A 31 10.75 -0.86 -11.55
N ASP A 32 10.03 -0.30 -10.59
CA ASP A 32 9.98 1.13 -10.44
C ASP A 32 11.35 1.63 -10.02
N THR A 33 11.68 2.83 -10.44
CA THR A 33 12.96 3.42 -10.07
C THR A 33 12.91 3.89 -8.63
N ARG A 34 14.09 4.11 -8.07
CA ARG A 34 14.21 4.65 -6.72
C ARG A 34 13.48 5.97 -6.63
N GLU A 35 13.62 6.81 -7.64
CA GLU A 35 12.99 8.12 -7.65
C GLU A 35 11.47 7.99 -7.68
N GLU A 36 10.96 7.03 -8.43
CA GLU A 36 9.51 6.82 -8.49
C GLU A 36 8.98 6.35 -7.14
N ILE A 37 9.71 5.46 -6.50
CA ILE A 37 9.29 4.95 -5.20
C ILE A 37 9.33 6.06 -4.17
N SER A 38 10.41 6.83 -4.16
CA SER A 38 10.54 7.93 -3.21
C SER A 38 9.45 8.97 -3.40
N ALA A 39 9.14 9.28 -4.66
CA ALA A 39 8.09 10.25 -4.96
C ALA A 39 6.73 9.75 -4.48
N ALA A 40 6.47 8.45 -4.64
CA ALA A 40 5.21 7.88 -4.18
C ALA A 40 5.09 7.98 -2.66
N LEU A 41 6.16 7.70 -1.95
CA LEU A 41 6.14 7.79 -0.50
C LEU A 41 6.01 9.23 -0.03
N ASP A 42 6.64 10.17 -0.73
CA ASP A 42 6.49 11.58 -0.41
C ASP A 42 5.05 12.05 -0.61
N ALA A 43 4.42 11.58 -1.68
CA ALA A 43 3.03 11.92 -1.95
C ALA A 43 2.12 11.35 -0.87
N TYR A 44 2.40 10.13 -0.44
CA TYR A 44 1.63 9.51 0.63
C TYR A 44 1.77 10.31 1.92
N HIS A 45 2.99 10.71 2.25
CA HIS A 45 3.24 11.51 3.44
C HIS A 45 2.46 12.83 3.39
N ALA A 46 2.49 13.49 2.25
CA ALA A 46 1.79 14.76 2.11
C ALA A 46 0.28 14.59 2.25
N SER A 47 -0.26 13.52 1.66
CA SER A 47 -1.69 13.26 1.76
C SER A 47 -2.10 12.95 3.19
N LEU A 48 -1.29 12.16 3.88
CA LEU A 48 -1.60 11.84 5.27
C LEU A 48 -1.52 13.07 6.16
N SER A 49 -0.54 13.93 5.91
CA SER A 49 -0.42 15.18 6.66
C SER A 49 -1.66 16.03 6.49
N ARG A 50 -2.19 16.06 5.26
CA ARG A 50 -3.40 16.81 5.00
C ARG A 50 -4.59 16.24 5.77
N VAL A 51 -4.69 14.90 5.82
CA VAL A 51 -5.75 14.25 6.57
C VAL A 51 -5.66 14.60 8.06
N LEU A 52 -4.44 14.61 8.58
CA LEU A 52 -4.23 14.92 9.99
C LEU A 52 -4.59 16.36 10.33
N ASP A 53 -4.54 17.24 9.34
CA ASP A 53 -4.85 18.65 9.57
C ASP A 53 -6.32 18.98 9.36
N LEU A 54 -7.13 18.03 8.94
CA LEU A 54 -8.53 18.30 8.68
C LEU A 54 -9.28 18.58 9.96
N LYS A 55 -10.22 19.52 9.86
CA LYS A 55 -11.11 19.83 10.98
C LYS A 55 -12.48 19.31 10.61
N CYS A 56 -12.96 18.39 11.40
CA CYS A 56 -14.17 17.65 11.05
C CYS A 56 -15.40 18.03 11.84
N ASP A 57 -15.38 19.19 12.45
CA ASP A 57 -16.50 19.61 13.29
C ASP A 57 -17.75 19.96 12.48
N ALA A 58 -17.64 20.09 11.17
CA ALA A 58 -18.80 20.33 10.33
C ALA A 58 -19.53 19.04 9.94
N LEU A 59 -18.96 17.89 10.25
CA LEU A 59 -19.53 16.61 9.85
C LEU A 59 -20.52 16.10 10.87
N THR A 60 -21.54 15.42 10.37
CA THR A 60 -22.51 14.76 11.25
C THR A 60 -21.89 13.47 11.77
N THR A 61 -22.54 12.89 12.78
CA THR A 61 -22.07 11.63 13.35
C THR A 61 -21.99 10.52 12.31
N PRO A 62 -23.01 10.30 11.47
CA PRO A 62 -22.87 9.28 10.44
C PRO A 62 -21.72 9.56 9.46
N GLU A 63 -21.47 10.82 9.16
CA GLU A 63 -20.38 11.18 8.26
C GLU A 63 -19.04 10.90 8.92
N LEU A 64 -18.91 11.16 10.20
CA LEU A 64 -17.68 10.85 10.91
C LEU A 64 -17.42 9.36 10.92
N LEU A 65 -18.47 8.56 11.14
CA LEU A 65 -18.33 7.12 11.12
C LEU A 65 -17.90 6.63 9.75
N ALA A 66 -18.46 7.22 8.70
CA ALA A 66 -18.06 6.85 7.34
C ALA A 66 -16.59 7.17 7.09
N CYS A 67 -16.10 8.29 7.61
CA CYS A 67 -14.70 8.64 7.47
C CYS A 67 -13.81 7.64 8.20
N LEU A 68 -14.22 7.24 9.40
CA LEU A 68 -13.45 6.25 10.15
C LEU A 68 -13.39 4.92 9.41
N GLN A 69 -14.49 4.53 8.79
CA GLN A 69 -14.50 3.30 8.02
C GLN A 69 -13.57 3.37 6.83
N ARG A 70 -13.51 4.53 6.16
CA ARG A 70 -12.60 4.70 5.05
C ARG A 70 -11.15 4.63 5.50
N LEU A 71 -10.84 5.24 6.64
CA LEU A 71 -9.48 5.19 7.15
C LEU A 71 -9.09 3.76 7.54
N GLU A 72 -10.04 3.01 8.05
CA GLU A 72 -9.77 1.62 8.40
C GLU A 72 -9.41 0.80 7.18
N VAL A 73 -10.10 1.03 6.06
CA VAL A 73 -9.80 0.34 4.83
C VAL A 73 -8.38 0.69 4.36
N GLU A 74 -8.03 1.97 4.43
CA GLU A 74 -6.71 2.38 4.00
C GLU A 74 -5.61 1.83 4.90
N ARG A 75 -5.89 1.71 6.17
CA ARG A 75 -4.91 1.13 7.08
C ARG A 75 -4.61 -0.32 6.73
N ARG A 76 -5.64 -1.07 6.32
CA ARG A 76 -5.44 -2.44 5.90
C ARG A 76 -4.63 -2.51 4.61
N ARG A 77 -4.88 -1.59 3.71
CA ARG A 77 -4.14 -1.53 2.45
C ARG A 77 -2.68 -1.19 2.72
N GLN A 78 -2.43 -0.32 3.67
CA GLN A 78 -1.07 0.02 4.05
C GLN A 78 -0.34 -1.22 4.55
N GLY A 79 -1.02 -2.06 5.32
CA GLY A 79 -0.41 -3.30 5.80
C GLY A 79 0.06 -4.19 4.66
N ALA A 80 -0.71 -4.24 3.58
CA ALA A 80 -0.32 -5.03 2.43
C ALA A 80 0.95 -4.47 1.78
N ALA A 81 1.07 -3.15 1.70
CA ALA A 81 2.26 -2.53 1.14
C ALA A 81 3.48 -2.81 2.02
N GLU A 82 3.30 -2.72 3.33
CA GLU A 82 4.39 -3.01 4.25
C GLU A 82 4.84 -4.45 4.13
N HIS A 83 3.87 -5.35 3.99
CA HIS A 83 4.16 -6.76 3.86
C HIS A 83 4.99 -7.03 2.61
N ALA A 84 4.64 -6.38 1.51
CA ALA A 84 5.38 -6.53 0.27
C ALA A 84 6.81 -6.06 0.42
N LEU A 85 7.01 -4.94 1.11
CA LEU A 85 8.35 -4.41 1.34
C LEU A 85 9.15 -5.33 2.25
N ILE A 86 8.52 -5.88 3.26
CA ILE A 86 9.18 -6.81 4.17
C ILE A 86 9.61 -8.07 3.42
N ASN A 87 8.73 -8.57 2.56
CA ASN A 87 9.07 -9.75 1.78
C ASN A 87 10.24 -9.49 0.85
N GLN A 88 10.27 -8.32 0.24
CA GLN A 88 11.37 -7.96 -0.65
C GLN A 88 12.67 -7.88 0.15
N LEU A 89 12.60 -7.25 1.31
CA LEU A 89 13.77 -7.10 2.16
C LEU A 89 14.28 -8.46 2.62
N ALA A 90 13.37 -9.34 3.03
CA ALA A 90 13.75 -10.67 3.51
C ALA A 90 14.41 -11.49 2.40
N GLY A 91 14.04 -11.21 1.14
CA GLY A 91 14.56 -11.98 0.04
C GLY A 91 15.92 -11.53 -0.45
N GLN A 92 16.33 -10.30 -0.11
CA GLN A 92 17.58 -9.80 -0.68
C GLN A 92 18.61 -9.31 0.32
N ALA A 93 18.21 -9.01 1.54
CA ALA A 93 19.13 -8.47 2.53
C ALA A 93 19.76 -9.59 3.34
N CYS A 94 20.98 -9.40 3.79
CA CYS A 94 21.61 -10.34 4.69
C CYS A 94 21.62 -9.75 6.08
N GLU A 95 21.92 -10.59 7.05
CA GLU A 95 21.87 -10.15 8.44
C GLU A 95 22.84 -9.02 8.73
N GLU A 96 23.99 -9.03 8.08
CA GLU A 96 24.95 -7.96 8.30
C GLU A 96 24.38 -6.62 7.87
N GLU A 97 23.64 -6.60 6.79
CA GLU A 97 23.05 -5.36 6.30
C GLU A 97 22.00 -4.85 7.25
N LEU A 98 21.30 -5.76 7.90
CA LEU A 98 20.22 -5.38 8.79
C LEU A 98 20.70 -5.12 10.22
N GLY A 99 21.94 -5.48 10.52
CA GLY A 99 22.43 -5.36 11.88
C GLY A 99 21.88 -6.44 12.78
N GLY A 100 21.34 -7.52 12.18
CA GLY A 100 20.75 -8.59 12.91
C GLY A 100 19.75 -9.30 12.04
N THR A 101 18.84 -10.03 12.65
CA THR A 101 17.79 -10.68 11.87
C THR A 101 16.78 -9.64 11.43
N LEU A 102 15.95 -9.99 10.45
CA LEU A 102 14.91 -9.07 10.00
C LEU A 102 14.01 -8.66 11.15
N ARG A 103 13.67 -9.59 12.01
CA ARG A 103 12.84 -9.29 13.16
C ARG A 103 13.48 -8.22 14.04
N THR A 104 14.78 -8.31 14.24
CA THR A 104 15.49 -7.35 15.06
C THR A 104 15.54 -5.98 14.41
N ALA A 105 15.68 -5.94 13.09
CA ALA A 105 15.80 -4.68 12.37
C ALA A 105 14.49 -3.91 12.37
N LEU A 106 13.37 -4.60 12.45
CA LEU A 106 12.08 -3.96 12.45
C LEU A 106 11.63 -3.59 13.84
#